data_a646c863e8e7cb246a9dea9f5b22bd21
#
_entry.id   a646c863e8e7cb246a9dea9f5b22bd21
#
_cell.length_a   1.000
_cell.length_b   1.000
_cell.length_c   1.000
_cell.angle_alpha   90.00
_cell.angle_beta   90.00
_cell.angle_gamma   90.00
#
_symmetry.space_group_name_H-M   'P 1'
#
loop_
_entity.id
_entity.type
_entity.pdbx_description
1 polymer ?
#
loop_
_entity_poly.entity_id
_entity_poly.type
_entity_poly.pdbx_seq_one_letter_code
_entity_poly.pdbx_strand_id
1 'polypeptide(L)'
;MTKKRRSFEHGHTRKLLVIVDETPEVYCALFYAAGRVQHAGGRVQLLYVIEPENQFWEGVRQAQLDEQTSKARAVFRLLRRELNNKGFEGVATEEVIREGKKAEEILKQIDEDEAVSVLVLGASPEASGPGPLVAAFTGGPIPIPVTIVPGDSAIEDMKAPA
;
A
#
# COMPACT_ATOMS: atom_id res chain seq x y z
N MET A 1 -17.68 1.23 -13.68
CA MET A 1 -18.67 1.26 -12.60
C MET A 1 -18.09 0.62 -11.36
N THR A 2 -18.13 1.30 -10.24
CA THR A 2 -17.53 0.83 -8.99
C THR A 2 -18.46 -0.18 -8.31
N LYS A 3 -17.92 -1.31 -7.89
CA LYS A 3 -18.68 -2.29 -7.10
C LYS A 3 -19.06 -1.72 -5.75
N LYS A 4 -20.17 -2.19 -5.20
CA LYS A 4 -20.56 -1.84 -3.84
C LYS A 4 -19.47 -2.29 -2.87
N ARG A 5 -19.04 -1.39 -2.00
CA ARG A 5 -18.03 -1.70 -0.98
C ARG A 5 -18.66 -2.50 0.15
N ARG A 6 -17.97 -3.55 0.56
CA ARG A 6 -18.42 -4.42 1.66
C ARG A 6 -17.63 -4.22 2.95
N SER A 7 -16.65 -3.31 2.92
CA SER A 7 -15.77 -3.08 4.05
C SER A 7 -16.49 -2.60 5.32
N PHE A 8 -17.65 -2.00 5.17
CA PHE A 8 -18.45 -1.51 6.30
C PHE A 8 -19.59 -2.45 6.67
N GLU A 9 -19.77 -3.56 5.98
CA GLU A 9 -20.80 -4.53 6.32
C GLU A 9 -20.40 -5.35 7.54
N HIS A 10 -21.39 -5.71 8.35
CA HIS A 10 -21.15 -6.53 9.53
C HIS A 10 -20.52 -7.88 9.13
N GLY A 11 -19.47 -8.28 9.85
CA GLY A 11 -18.77 -9.53 9.60
C GLY A 11 -17.64 -9.43 8.56
N HIS A 12 -17.49 -8.30 7.86
CA HIS A 12 -16.41 -8.09 6.92
C HIS A 12 -15.22 -7.40 7.57
N THR A 13 -14.03 -7.94 7.32
CA THR A 13 -12.78 -7.35 7.80
C THR A 13 -12.40 -6.20 6.86
N ARG A 14 -12.22 -5.01 7.44
CA ARG A 14 -11.76 -3.86 6.68
C ARG A 14 -10.26 -3.97 6.43
N LYS A 15 -9.84 -3.51 5.26
CA LYS A 15 -8.43 -3.50 4.88
C LYS A 15 -7.99 -2.09 4.54
N LEU A 16 -6.83 -1.71 5.05
CA LEU A 16 -6.16 -0.49 4.66
C LEU A 16 -5.09 -0.89 3.64
N LEU A 17 -5.17 -0.30 2.45
CA LEU A 17 -4.26 -0.63 1.35
C LEU A 17 -3.06 0.31 1.38
N VAL A 18 -1.87 -0.25 1.55
CA VAL A 18 -0.60 0.48 1.52
C VAL A 18 0.15 0.12 0.26
N ILE A 19 0.56 1.12 -0.49
CA ILE A 19 1.35 0.91 -1.70
C ILE A 19 2.82 0.83 -1.30
N VAL A 20 3.44 -0.30 -1.62
CA VAL A 20 4.81 -0.60 -1.27
C VAL A 20 5.73 -0.28 -2.44
N ASP A 21 6.75 0.50 -2.20
CA ASP A 21 7.81 0.79 -3.15
C ASP A 21 9.15 0.85 -2.40
N GLU A 22 10.19 1.35 -3.06
CA GLU A 22 11.51 1.44 -2.45
C GLU A 22 11.79 2.79 -1.81
N THR A 23 10.80 3.68 -1.74
CA THR A 23 10.97 4.99 -1.13
C THR A 23 10.88 4.89 0.40
N PRO A 24 11.59 5.77 1.14
CA PRO A 24 11.51 5.76 2.60
C PRO A 24 10.14 6.16 3.15
N GLU A 25 9.32 6.84 2.38
CA GLU A 25 7.97 7.26 2.79
C GLU A 25 7.05 6.06 3.04
N VAL A 26 7.36 4.88 2.49
CA VAL A 26 6.55 3.67 2.69
C VAL A 26 6.46 3.29 4.17
N TYR A 27 7.52 3.52 4.94
CA TYR A 27 7.50 3.20 6.37
C TYR A 27 6.49 4.04 7.13
N CYS A 28 6.39 5.32 6.80
CA CYS A 28 5.40 6.20 7.44
C CYS A 28 3.97 5.77 7.11
N ALA A 29 3.70 5.43 5.85
CA ALA A 29 2.40 4.92 5.45
C ALA A 29 2.09 3.59 6.13
N LEU A 30 3.06 2.68 6.19
CA LEU A 30 2.93 1.38 6.83
C LEU A 30 2.60 1.50 8.32
N PHE A 31 3.37 2.31 9.05
CA PHE A 31 3.18 2.47 10.49
C PHE A 31 1.86 3.17 10.81
N TYR A 32 1.46 4.14 9.98
CA TYR A 32 0.16 4.77 10.12
C TYR A 32 -0.96 3.73 9.98
N ALA A 33 -0.92 2.95 8.90
CA ALA A 33 -1.93 1.92 8.65
C ALA A 33 -1.96 0.88 9.77
N ALA A 34 -0.79 0.43 10.22
CA ALA A 34 -0.68 -0.54 11.30
C ALA A 34 -1.24 0.01 12.61
N GLY A 35 -0.99 1.27 12.92
CA GLY A 35 -1.53 1.92 14.10
C GLY A 35 -3.06 1.99 14.07
N ARG A 36 -3.63 2.31 12.92
CA ARG A 36 -5.08 2.35 12.74
C ARG A 36 -5.69 0.96 12.91
N VAL A 37 -5.09 -0.06 12.32
CA VAL A 37 -5.55 -1.44 12.45
C VAL A 37 -5.43 -1.94 13.89
N GLN A 38 -4.33 -1.63 14.55
CA GLN A 38 -4.11 -2.01 15.94
C GLN A 38 -5.17 -1.43 16.85
N HIS A 39 -5.60 -0.20 16.58
CA HIS A 39 -6.59 0.51 17.38
C HIS A 39 -8.04 0.11 17.02
N ALA A 40 -8.35 0.06 15.72
CA ALA A 40 -9.72 -0.08 15.23
C ALA A 40 -10.07 -1.47 14.67
N GLY A 41 -9.08 -2.35 14.53
CA GLY A 41 -9.27 -3.65 13.90
C GLY A 41 -9.10 -3.59 12.38
N GLY A 42 -9.03 -4.76 11.76
CA GLY A 42 -8.86 -4.89 10.32
C GLY A 42 -7.52 -5.51 9.93
N ARG A 43 -7.12 -5.28 8.70
CA ARG A 43 -5.86 -5.78 8.15
C ARG A 43 -5.15 -4.69 7.37
N VAL A 44 -3.84 -4.80 7.26
CA VAL A 44 -3.03 -3.99 6.34
C VAL A 44 -2.76 -4.84 5.11
N GLN A 45 -3.20 -4.37 3.95
CA GLN A 45 -2.88 -5.02 2.68
C GLN A 45 -1.73 -4.27 2.03
N LEU A 46 -0.65 -5.00 1.74
CA LEU A 46 0.55 -4.45 1.12
C LEU A 46 0.52 -4.79 -0.37
N LEU A 47 0.53 -3.78 -1.20
CA LEU A 47 0.52 -3.95 -2.65
C LEU A 47 1.82 -3.46 -3.26
N TYR A 48 2.49 -4.34 -3.98
CA TYR A 48 3.66 -4.02 -4.79
C TYR A 48 3.29 -4.16 -6.26
N VAL A 49 3.45 -3.08 -7.04
CA VAL A 49 3.16 -3.11 -8.47
C VAL A 49 4.47 -3.14 -9.24
N ILE A 50 4.64 -4.18 -10.05
CA ILE A 50 5.77 -4.33 -10.95
C ILE A 50 5.40 -3.71 -12.29
N GLU A 51 6.13 -2.67 -12.70
CA GLU A 51 5.92 -2.05 -14.00
C GLU A 51 6.87 -2.70 -15.00
N PRO A 52 6.36 -3.46 -15.98
CA PRO A 52 7.21 -4.15 -16.94
C PRO A 52 7.83 -3.17 -17.93
N GLU A 53 9.07 -3.43 -18.29
CA GLU A 53 9.72 -2.70 -19.37
C GLU A 53 9.36 -3.38 -20.70
N ASN A 54 8.89 -2.58 -21.66
CA ASN A 54 8.37 -3.09 -22.92
C ASN A 54 9.46 -3.41 -23.95
N GLN A 55 10.73 -3.29 -23.58
CA GLN A 55 11.87 -3.37 -24.51
C GLN A 55 12.44 -4.77 -24.66
N PHE A 56 12.00 -5.72 -23.86
CA PHE A 56 12.63 -7.04 -23.78
C PHE A 56 11.84 -8.12 -24.50
N TRP A 57 12.57 -9.13 -24.98
CA TRP A 57 11.98 -10.36 -25.51
C TRP A 57 11.27 -11.11 -24.41
N GLU A 58 10.38 -12.02 -24.79
CA GLU A 58 9.58 -12.79 -23.84
C GLU A 58 10.42 -13.49 -22.76
N GLY A 59 11.54 -14.13 -23.13
CA GLY A 59 12.42 -14.80 -22.18
C GLY A 59 13.10 -13.87 -21.19
N VAL A 60 13.57 -12.71 -21.66
CA VAL A 60 14.21 -11.70 -20.81
C VAL A 60 13.16 -11.05 -19.91
N ARG A 61 11.98 -10.80 -20.47
CA ARG A 61 10.86 -10.22 -19.71
C ARG A 61 10.45 -11.13 -18.56
N GLN A 62 10.38 -12.45 -18.80
CA GLN A 62 10.02 -13.41 -17.74
C GLN A 62 11.08 -13.45 -16.64
N ALA A 63 12.37 -13.44 -17.02
CA ALA A 63 13.45 -13.43 -16.05
C ALA A 63 13.44 -12.14 -15.22
N GLN A 64 13.16 -11.00 -15.83
CA GLN A 64 13.03 -9.73 -15.14
C GLN A 64 11.83 -9.73 -14.16
N LEU A 65 10.71 -10.28 -14.61
CA LEU A 65 9.51 -10.40 -13.77
C LEU A 65 9.79 -11.27 -12.55
N ASP A 66 10.48 -12.41 -12.72
CA ASP A 66 10.85 -13.30 -11.63
C ASP A 66 11.78 -12.60 -10.63
N GLU A 67 12.74 -11.81 -11.12
CA GLU A 67 13.64 -11.03 -10.29
C GLU A 67 12.88 -9.97 -9.49
N GLN A 68 11.99 -9.23 -10.15
CA GLN A 68 11.18 -8.20 -9.48
C GLN A 68 10.21 -8.80 -8.47
N THR A 69 9.65 -9.97 -8.76
CA THR A 69 8.79 -10.68 -7.80
C THR A 69 9.56 -11.09 -6.56
N SER A 70 10.78 -11.62 -6.73
CA SER A 70 11.65 -11.97 -5.60
C SER A 70 12.00 -10.75 -4.76
N LYS A 71 12.25 -9.63 -5.41
CA LYS A 71 12.53 -8.36 -4.76
C LYS A 71 11.34 -7.87 -3.96
N ALA A 72 10.15 -7.93 -4.54
CA ALA A 72 8.91 -7.56 -3.85
C ALA A 72 8.71 -8.38 -2.57
N ARG A 73 8.92 -9.69 -2.64
CA ARG A 73 8.79 -10.57 -1.48
C ARG A 73 9.82 -10.24 -0.40
N ALA A 74 11.03 -9.89 -0.80
CA ALA A 74 12.07 -9.47 0.15
C ALA A 74 11.69 -8.16 0.85
N VAL A 75 11.11 -7.22 0.11
CA VAL A 75 10.62 -5.96 0.68
C VAL A 75 9.49 -6.23 1.67
N PHE A 76 8.54 -7.11 1.33
CA PHE A 76 7.46 -7.47 2.25
C PHE A 76 8.01 -8.07 3.55
N ARG A 77 9.00 -8.96 3.47
CA ARG A 77 9.61 -9.53 4.69
C ARG A 77 10.24 -8.46 5.55
N LEU A 78 10.93 -7.52 4.92
CA LEU A 78 11.55 -6.40 5.64
C LEU A 78 10.51 -5.53 6.33
N LEU A 79 9.42 -5.22 5.65
CA LEU A 79 8.34 -4.40 6.22
C LEU A 79 7.66 -5.10 7.40
N ARG A 80 7.39 -6.40 7.29
CA ARG A 80 6.83 -7.16 8.42
C ARG A 80 7.78 -7.21 9.60
N ARG A 81 9.07 -7.34 9.34
CA ARG A 81 10.10 -7.31 10.39
C ARG A 81 10.10 -5.96 11.09
N GLU A 82 10.00 -4.87 10.34
CA GLU A 82 9.93 -3.54 10.94
C GLU A 82 8.66 -3.34 11.76
N LEU A 83 7.53 -3.87 11.32
CA LEU A 83 6.30 -3.86 12.11
C LEU A 83 6.50 -4.57 13.45
N ASN A 84 7.11 -5.75 13.45
CA ASN A 84 7.38 -6.49 14.68
C ASN A 84 8.32 -5.71 15.60
N ASN A 85 9.36 -5.09 15.04
CA ASN A 85 10.35 -4.32 15.82
C ASN A 85 9.75 -3.06 16.44
N LYS A 86 8.69 -2.52 15.85
CA LYS A 86 8.08 -1.25 16.29
C LYS A 86 6.82 -1.45 17.13
N GLY A 87 6.52 -2.66 17.55
CA GLY A 87 5.40 -2.95 18.43
C GLY A 87 4.08 -3.20 17.71
N PHE A 88 4.11 -3.57 16.43
CA PHE A 88 2.93 -3.89 15.65
C PHE A 88 2.83 -5.39 15.31
N GLU A 89 3.42 -6.25 16.11
CA GLU A 89 3.49 -7.70 15.86
C GLU A 89 2.12 -8.38 15.80
N GLY A 90 1.11 -7.78 16.41
CA GLY A 90 -0.25 -8.32 16.38
C GLY A 90 -1.07 -7.89 15.17
N VAL A 91 -0.53 -7.04 14.30
CA VAL A 91 -1.25 -6.52 13.14
C VAL A 91 -1.22 -7.53 12.01
N ALA A 92 -2.41 -7.94 11.53
CA ALA A 92 -2.52 -8.86 10.40
C ALA A 92 -2.19 -8.15 9.09
N THR A 93 -1.39 -8.79 8.26
CA THR A 93 -0.99 -8.25 6.95
C THR A 93 -1.32 -9.24 5.83
N GLU A 94 -1.58 -8.69 4.65
CA GLU A 94 -1.73 -9.46 3.41
C GLU A 94 -0.75 -8.89 2.38
N GLU A 95 -0.24 -9.74 1.51
CA GLU A 95 0.72 -9.34 0.47
C GLU A 95 0.12 -9.57 -0.90
N VAL A 96 0.14 -8.55 -1.75
CA VAL A 96 -0.36 -8.63 -3.12
C VAL A 96 0.71 -8.07 -4.06
N ILE A 97 0.99 -8.80 -5.12
CA ILE A 97 1.89 -8.37 -6.19
C ILE A 97 1.07 -8.31 -7.48
N ARG A 98 1.14 -7.17 -8.17
CA ARG A 98 0.48 -6.98 -9.46
C ARG A 98 1.50 -6.51 -10.47
N GLU A 99 1.21 -6.74 -11.75
CA GLU A 99 2.03 -6.31 -12.86
C GLU A 99 1.22 -5.38 -13.75
N GLY A 100 1.77 -4.22 -14.08
CA GLY A 100 1.12 -3.25 -14.94
C GLY A 100 1.51 -1.83 -14.59
N LYS A 101 0.72 -0.87 -15.04
CA LYS A 101 0.90 0.54 -14.67
C LYS A 101 0.42 0.76 -13.25
N LYS A 102 1.24 1.40 -12.45
CA LYS A 102 1.02 1.52 -11.00
C LYS A 102 -0.36 2.06 -10.64
N ALA A 103 -0.74 3.21 -11.16
CA ALA A 103 -2.03 3.81 -10.84
C ALA A 103 -3.21 2.94 -11.28
N GLU A 104 -3.12 2.33 -12.46
CA GLU A 104 -4.16 1.46 -12.98
C GLU A 104 -4.33 0.19 -12.15
N GLU A 105 -3.20 -0.44 -11.75
CA GLU A 105 -3.25 -1.66 -10.97
C GLU A 105 -3.74 -1.41 -9.55
N ILE A 106 -3.45 -0.25 -8.98
CA ILE A 106 -3.99 0.14 -7.67
C ILE A 106 -5.51 0.24 -7.75
N LEU A 107 -6.04 0.90 -8.77
CA LEU A 107 -7.49 1.02 -8.96
C LEU A 107 -8.15 -0.33 -9.19
N LYS A 108 -7.50 -1.23 -9.94
CA LYS A 108 -8.00 -2.59 -10.13
C LYS A 108 -8.04 -3.37 -8.82
N GLN A 109 -7.00 -3.24 -8.00
CA GLN A 109 -6.97 -3.90 -6.69
C GLN A 109 -8.12 -3.43 -5.80
N ILE A 110 -8.37 -2.13 -5.76
CA ILE A 110 -9.48 -1.56 -5.00
C ILE A 110 -10.81 -2.08 -5.52
N ASP A 111 -10.99 -2.15 -6.84
CA ASP A 111 -12.22 -2.64 -7.43
C ASP A 111 -12.45 -4.13 -7.18
N GLU A 112 -11.42 -4.94 -7.25
CA GLU A 112 -11.51 -6.39 -7.08
C GLU A 112 -11.66 -6.82 -5.61
N ASP A 113 -11.12 -6.06 -4.67
CA ASP A 113 -11.21 -6.37 -3.24
C ASP A 113 -12.14 -5.39 -2.53
N GLU A 114 -13.37 -5.82 -2.34
CA GLU A 114 -14.43 -5.01 -1.73
C GLU A 114 -14.17 -4.67 -0.26
N ALA A 115 -13.25 -5.36 0.40
CA ALA A 115 -12.91 -5.11 1.80
C ALA A 115 -11.93 -3.95 1.96
N VAL A 116 -11.25 -3.53 0.90
CA VAL A 116 -10.36 -2.36 0.94
C VAL A 116 -11.20 -1.10 1.18
N SER A 117 -10.94 -0.42 2.28
CA SER A 117 -11.75 0.72 2.72
C SER A 117 -11.02 2.06 2.62
N VAL A 118 -9.70 2.06 2.66
CA VAL A 118 -8.88 3.27 2.61
C VAL A 118 -7.59 2.96 1.85
N LEU A 119 -7.19 3.88 0.98
CA LEU A 119 -5.87 3.86 0.35
C LEU A 119 -4.93 4.75 1.17
N VAL A 120 -3.80 4.21 1.59
CA VAL A 120 -2.81 4.94 2.40
C VAL A 120 -1.54 5.14 1.59
N LEU A 121 -1.18 6.39 1.37
CA LEU A 121 0.00 6.78 0.60
C LEU A 121 0.97 7.57 1.47
N GLY A 122 2.26 7.27 1.35
CA GLY A 122 3.31 8.09 1.94
C GLY A 122 3.63 9.26 1.01
N ALA A 123 3.69 10.46 1.55
CA ALA A 123 4.07 11.65 0.79
C ALA A 123 5.54 11.94 1.00
N SER A 124 6.23 12.28 -0.10
CA SER A 124 7.61 12.72 -0.01
C SER A 124 7.71 14.02 0.79
N PRO A 125 8.64 14.13 1.76
CA PRO A 125 8.86 15.38 2.49
C PRO A 125 9.63 16.43 1.70
N GLU A 126 10.10 16.09 0.50
CA GLU A 126 10.92 16.98 -0.31
C GLU A 126 10.12 18.13 -0.92
N ALA A 127 10.81 19.24 -1.18
CA ALA A 127 10.20 20.44 -1.75
C ALA A 127 9.70 20.26 -3.19
N SER A 128 10.11 19.19 -3.86
CA SER A 128 9.68 18.87 -5.23
C SER A 128 8.24 18.36 -5.31
N GLY A 129 7.58 18.19 -4.17
CA GLY A 129 6.18 17.75 -4.11
C GLY A 129 5.98 16.40 -3.47
N PRO A 130 4.72 16.01 -3.23
CA PRO A 130 4.39 14.81 -2.45
C PRO A 130 4.62 13.49 -3.18
N GLY A 131 4.95 13.51 -4.46
CA GLY A 131 5.22 12.32 -5.26
C GLY A 131 4.13 12.02 -6.28
N PRO A 132 4.44 11.17 -7.29
CA PRO A 132 3.55 10.95 -8.43
C PRO A 132 2.26 10.21 -8.06
N LEU A 133 2.27 9.31 -7.09
CA LEU A 133 1.05 8.61 -6.69
C LEU A 133 0.08 9.53 -5.99
N VAL A 134 0.57 10.41 -5.11
CA VAL A 134 -0.27 11.39 -4.44
C VAL A 134 -0.92 12.29 -5.49
N ALA A 135 -0.16 12.78 -6.46
CA ALA A 135 -0.69 13.59 -7.54
C ALA A 135 -1.76 12.84 -8.35
N ALA A 136 -1.51 11.57 -8.66
CA ALA A 136 -2.45 10.76 -9.46
C ALA A 136 -3.79 10.55 -8.76
N PHE A 137 -3.79 10.38 -7.43
CA PHE A 137 -5.00 10.05 -6.69
C PHE A 137 -5.68 11.24 -6.01
N THR A 138 -5.12 12.43 -6.11
CA THR A 138 -5.77 13.65 -5.62
C THR A 138 -6.46 14.44 -6.72
N GLY A 139 -6.17 14.14 -7.97
CA GLY A 139 -6.70 14.88 -9.12
C GLY A 139 -7.84 14.20 -9.87
N GLY A 140 -8.28 13.01 -9.46
CA GLY A 140 -9.31 12.27 -10.19
C GLY A 140 -10.24 11.50 -9.27
N PRO A 141 -11.28 10.84 -9.84
CA PRO A 141 -12.22 10.06 -9.06
C PRO A 141 -11.55 8.79 -8.50
N ILE A 142 -11.83 8.52 -7.23
CA ILE A 142 -11.41 7.31 -6.56
C ILE A 142 -12.56 6.82 -5.68
N PRO A 143 -12.85 5.51 -5.65
CA PRO A 143 -14.04 4.99 -4.97
C PRO A 143 -13.94 4.92 -3.45
N ILE A 144 -12.78 5.16 -2.87
CA ILE A 144 -12.54 5.09 -1.42
C ILE A 144 -11.75 6.30 -0.95
N PRO A 145 -11.78 6.62 0.34
CA PRO A 145 -10.92 7.66 0.90
C PRO A 145 -9.45 7.38 0.70
N VAL A 146 -8.67 8.43 0.51
CA VAL A 146 -7.21 8.38 0.42
C VAL A 146 -6.63 9.13 1.61
N THR A 147 -5.79 8.45 2.37
CA THR A 147 -5.05 9.07 3.47
C THR A 147 -3.61 9.28 3.01
N ILE A 148 -3.15 10.51 3.11
CA ILE A 148 -1.79 10.87 2.74
C ILE A 148 -1.00 11.09 4.03
N VAL A 149 0.03 10.28 4.25
CA VAL A 149 0.85 10.31 5.45
C VAL A 149 2.14 11.06 5.14
N PRO A 150 2.46 12.14 5.86
CA PRO A 150 3.73 12.84 5.66
C PRO A 150 4.92 11.91 5.89
N GLY A 151 5.90 11.97 4.99
CA GLY A 151 7.05 11.07 5.01
C GLY A 151 8.04 11.29 6.17
N ASP A 152 7.83 12.32 6.98
CA ASP A 152 8.62 12.64 8.16
C ASP A 152 7.84 12.48 9.47
N SER A 153 6.68 11.80 9.43
CA SER A 153 5.87 11.57 10.63
C SER A 153 6.57 10.68 11.64
N ALA A 154 6.43 11.01 12.93
CA ALA A 154 7.00 10.21 14.01
C ALA A 154 6.14 8.98 14.31
N ILE A 155 6.79 7.86 14.66
CA ILE A 155 6.09 6.60 14.99
C ILE A 155 5.18 6.77 16.20
N GLU A 156 5.59 7.53 17.19
CA GLU A 156 4.80 7.79 18.40
C GLU A 156 3.45 8.41 18.07
N ASP A 157 3.43 9.33 17.13
CA ASP A 157 2.19 9.97 16.67
C ASP A 157 1.26 8.96 15.96
N MET A 158 1.84 7.99 15.28
CA MET A 158 1.08 6.96 14.56
C MET A 158 0.46 5.92 15.50
N LYS A 159 1.07 5.68 16.65
CA LYS A 159 0.54 4.76 17.67
C LYS A 159 -0.57 5.38 18.50
N ALA A 160 -0.67 6.69 18.54
CA ALA A 160 -1.70 7.37 19.31
C ALA A 160 -3.09 7.10 18.72
N PRO A 161 -4.11 6.89 19.56
CA PRO A 161 -5.48 6.79 19.07
C PRO A 161 -5.89 8.08 18.35
N ALA A 162 -6.55 7.91 17.23
CA ALA A 162 -7.02 9.07 16.47
C ALA A 162 -8.22 9.74 17.15
#